data_497aface4a693bdbedd3724b730594e8
#
_entry.id   497aface4a693bdbedd3724b730594e8
#
_cell.length_a   1.000
_cell.length_b   1.000
_cell.length_c   1.000
_cell.angle_alpha   90.00
_cell.angle_beta   90.00
_cell.angle_gamma   90.00
#
_symmetry.space_group_name_H-M   'P 1'
#
loop_
_entity.id
_entity.type
_entity.pdbx_description
1 polymer ?
#
loop_
_entity_poly.entity_id
_entity_poly.type
_entity_poly.pdbx_seq_one_letter_code
_entity_poly.pdbx_strand_id
1 'polypeptide(L)'
;MLPIPEYQYERTPTEYIGGEYRVWTETPSTNITIAYESCNWNDSRTPAFFVMNALIGSAQAFSVGGPGKGMYCRAITNLMQRYAFVEGAGAMNNIFTDSGLFGMTIEGPASNARDLTYLALQELHRLREPIPDEELSRAKNILKMNILQSLERDEDNFWSFLLAYLHLFLRTYSK
;
A
#
# COMPACT_ATOMS: atom_id res chain seq x y z
N MET A 1 -22.27 28.23 -26.42
CA MET A 1 -21.28 27.56 -25.61
C MET A 1 -20.68 28.63 -24.70
N LEU A 2 -21.02 28.62 -23.42
CA LEU A 2 -20.48 29.60 -22.46
C LEU A 2 -19.01 29.24 -22.19
N PRO A 3 -18.07 30.19 -22.20
CA PRO A 3 -16.69 29.92 -21.87
C PRO A 3 -16.62 29.42 -20.41
N ILE A 4 -16.02 28.29 -20.21
CA ILE A 4 -15.69 27.77 -18.87
C ILE A 4 -14.67 28.75 -18.29
N PRO A 5 -14.94 29.38 -17.13
CA PRO A 5 -13.97 30.28 -16.53
C PRO A 5 -12.69 29.49 -16.24
N GLU A 6 -11.55 29.96 -16.73
CA GLU A 6 -10.23 29.44 -16.44
C GLU A 6 -9.95 29.67 -14.95
N TYR A 7 -10.35 28.72 -14.11
CA TYR A 7 -9.93 28.71 -12.72
C TYR A 7 -8.48 28.26 -12.67
N GLN A 8 -7.57 29.21 -12.56
CA GLN A 8 -6.20 28.93 -12.16
C GLN A 8 -6.22 28.48 -10.70
N TYR A 9 -6.27 27.17 -10.50
CA TYR A 9 -6.12 26.59 -9.19
C TYR A 9 -4.62 26.58 -8.85
N GLU A 10 -4.16 27.54 -8.06
CA GLU A 10 -2.85 27.46 -7.41
C GLU A 10 -2.91 26.34 -6.38
N ARG A 11 -2.44 25.17 -6.79
CA ARG A 11 -2.38 24.01 -5.93
C ARG A 11 -1.12 24.12 -5.06
N THR A 12 -1.29 24.38 -3.78
CA THR A 12 -0.19 24.27 -2.81
C THR A 12 0.21 22.80 -2.69
N PRO A 13 1.50 22.45 -2.81
CA PRO A 13 1.97 21.08 -2.62
C PRO A 13 1.57 20.56 -1.24
N THR A 14 1.22 19.28 -1.18
CA THR A 14 0.90 18.60 0.08
C THR A 14 2.17 18.44 0.91
N GLU A 15 2.13 18.88 2.18
CA GLU A 15 3.24 18.71 3.13
C GLU A 15 2.91 17.60 4.12
N TYR A 16 3.84 16.67 4.33
CA TYR A 16 3.71 15.63 5.33
C TYR A 16 4.10 16.16 6.71
N ILE A 17 3.12 16.31 7.59
CA ILE A 17 3.34 16.82 8.96
C ILE A 17 3.39 15.71 10.01
N GLY A 18 3.04 14.47 9.65
CA GLY A 18 2.90 13.37 10.59
C GLY A 18 1.75 13.57 11.58
N GLY A 19 1.71 12.73 12.60
CA GLY A 19 0.70 12.83 13.66
C GLY A 19 0.17 11.48 14.10
N GLU A 20 -0.70 11.50 15.09
CA GLU A 20 -1.38 10.32 15.61
C GLU A 20 -2.88 10.59 15.65
N TYR A 21 -3.66 9.61 15.17
CA TYR A 21 -5.11 9.64 15.24
C TYR A 21 -5.63 8.34 15.84
N ARG A 22 -6.48 8.45 16.85
CA ARG A 22 -7.10 7.31 17.53
C ARG A 22 -8.62 7.40 17.47
N VAL A 23 -9.25 6.31 17.08
CA VAL A 23 -10.69 6.12 17.14
C VAL A 23 -10.98 5.01 18.13
N TRP A 24 -11.82 5.30 19.10
CA TRP A 24 -12.31 4.30 20.03
C TRP A 24 -13.54 3.62 19.46
N THR A 25 -13.52 2.29 19.40
CA THR A 25 -14.67 1.47 18.98
C THR A 25 -14.87 0.34 19.97
N GLU A 26 -16.12 -0.08 20.17
CA GLU A 26 -16.47 -1.22 21.04
C GLU A 26 -16.28 -2.55 20.29
N THR A 27 -15.10 -2.77 19.71
CA THR A 27 -14.74 -4.02 19.01
C THR A 27 -13.70 -4.78 19.81
N PRO A 28 -13.71 -6.13 19.77
CA PRO A 28 -12.71 -6.94 20.47
C PRO A 28 -11.30 -6.82 19.84
N SER A 29 -11.22 -6.45 18.59
CA SER A 29 -9.96 -6.29 17.84
C SER A 29 -9.57 -4.81 17.72
N THR A 30 -8.27 -4.56 17.62
CA THR A 30 -7.69 -3.27 17.30
C THR A 30 -7.00 -3.33 15.95
N ASN A 31 -7.11 -2.25 15.18
CA ASN A 31 -6.42 -2.09 13.91
C ASN A 31 -5.43 -0.93 14.04
N ILE A 32 -4.18 -1.19 13.75
CA ILE A 32 -3.09 -0.22 13.88
C ILE A 32 -2.46 -0.02 12.51
N THR A 33 -2.45 1.21 12.04
CA THR A 33 -1.78 1.58 10.80
C THR A 33 -0.62 2.52 11.11
N ILE A 34 0.57 2.18 10.63
CA ILE A 34 1.78 2.99 10.75
C ILE A 34 2.23 3.33 9.34
N ALA A 35 2.32 4.62 9.03
CA ALA A 35 2.70 5.09 7.72
C ALA A 35 3.75 6.20 7.80
N TYR A 36 4.59 6.24 6.79
CA TYR A 36 5.60 7.26 6.56
C TYR A 36 5.37 7.91 5.20
N GLU A 37 5.90 9.10 5.04
CA GLU A 37 5.95 9.75 3.74
C GLU A 37 6.66 8.86 2.73
N SER A 38 6.09 8.77 1.54
CA SER A 38 6.66 8.05 0.40
C SER A 38 6.79 8.97 -0.81
N CYS A 39 6.75 8.43 -2.00
CA CYS A 39 6.89 9.19 -3.24
C CYS A 39 5.54 9.49 -3.88
N ASN A 40 5.52 10.50 -4.75
CA ASN A 40 4.39 10.79 -5.60
C ASN A 40 4.34 9.85 -6.82
N TRP A 41 3.25 9.92 -7.60
CA TRP A 41 3.02 9.05 -8.75
C TRP A 41 4.09 9.17 -9.86
N ASN A 42 4.68 10.35 -10.04
CA ASN A 42 5.66 10.62 -11.09
C ASN A 42 7.12 10.38 -10.65
N ASP A 43 7.35 9.97 -9.42
CA ASP A 43 8.69 9.72 -8.89
C ASP A 43 9.27 8.42 -9.47
N SER A 44 10.55 8.45 -9.84
CA SER A 44 11.28 7.28 -10.34
C SER A 44 11.37 6.12 -9.32
N ARG A 45 11.18 6.40 -8.03
CA ARG A 45 11.18 5.42 -6.94
C ARG A 45 9.85 4.68 -6.79
N THR A 46 8.77 5.14 -7.41
CA THR A 46 7.42 4.56 -7.30
C THR A 46 7.40 3.05 -7.55
N PRO A 47 8.08 2.49 -8.58
CA PRO A 47 8.13 1.04 -8.77
C PRO A 47 8.73 0.27 -7.60
N ALA A 48 9.70 0.87 -6.87
CA ALA A 48 10.28 0.23 -5.70
C ALA A 48 9.26 0.10 -4.55
N PHE A 49 8.41 1.10 -4.34
CA PHE A 49 7.32 1.04 -3.35
C PHE A 49 6.28 -0.03 -3.70
N PHE A 50 5.98 -0.25 -4.98
CA PHE A 50 5.12 -1.36 -5.40
C PHE A 50 5.76 -2.72 -5.11
N VAL A 51 7.07 -2.86 -5.32
CA VAL A 51 7.79 -4.10 -4.99
C VAL A 51 7.81 -4.32 -3.47
N MET A 52 8.08 -3.27 -2.67
CA MET A 52 8.02 -3.35 -1.21
C MET A 52 6.62 -3.72 -0.71
N ASN A 53 5.58 -3.17 -1.33
CA ASN A 53 4.19 -3.54 -1.05
C ASN A 53 3.94 -5.04 -1.31
N ALA A 54 4.42 -5.57 -2.42
CA ALA A 54 4.32 -7.00 -2.74
C ALA A 54 5.18 -7.88 -1.80
N LEU A 55 6.32 -7.37 -1.34
CA LEU A 55 7.23 -8.06 -0.42
C LEU A 55 6.59 -8.25 0.97
N ILE A 56 6.03 -7.17 1.53
CA ILE A 56 5.27 -7.25 2.79
C ILE A 56 4.00 -8.05 2.54
N GLY A 57 3.29 -7.77 1.45
CA GLY A 57 2.02 -8.39 1.11
C GLY A 57 0.89 -8.03 2.06
N SER A 58 -0.17 -8.81 2.02
CA SER A 58 -1.30 -8.70 2.97
C SER A 58 -1.92 -10.07 3.23
N ALA A 59 -2.38 -10.28 4.45
CA ALA A 59 -3.07 -11.47 4.85
C ALA A 59 -4.03 -11.20 6.03
N GLN A 60 -5.12 -11.94 6.06
CA GLN A 60 -6.06 -11.98 7.17
C GLN A 60 -6.27 -13.45 7.58
N ALA A 61 -6.60 -13.70 8.84
CA ALA A 61 -6.74 -15.05 9.41
C ALA A 61 -7.69 -15.96 8.61
N PHE A 62 -8.74 -15.39 8.00
CA PHE A 62 -9.71 -16.13 7.19
C PHE A 62 -9.42 -16.17 5.70
N SER A 63 -8.37 -15.47 5.25
CA SER A 63 -8.01 -15.35 3.82
C SER A 63 -6.73 -16.11 3.46
N VAL A 64 -6.09 -16.74 4.43
CA VAL A 64 -4.88 -17.53 4.25
C VAL A 64 -5.24 -18.90 3.71
N GLY A 65 -5.48 -19.00 2.43
CA GLY A 65 -5.81 -20.30 1.88
C GLY A 65 -5.72 -20.38 0.37
N GLY A 66 -4.99 -21.36 -0.07
CA GLY A 66 -4.88 -21.81 -1.46
C GLY A 66 -3.48 -21.67 -2.03
N PRO A 67 -3.06 -22.65 -2.84
CA PRO A 67 -1.79 -22.62 -3.54
C PRO A 67 -1.68 -21.35 -4.41
N GLY A 68 -0.58 -20.62 -4.30
CA GLY A 68 -0.30 -19.43 -5.11
C GLY A 68 -0.81 -18.09 -4.54
N LYS A 69 -1.57 -18.06 -3.46
CA LYS A 69 -2.03 -16.82 -2.84
C LYS A 69 -1.06 -16.30 -1.78
N GLY A 70 0.16 -15.94 -2.17
CA GLY A 70 1.02 -15.09 -1.35
C GLY A 70 1.46 -15.62 0.02
N MET A 71 1.40 -16.95 0.27
CA MET A 71 1.78 -17.56 1.55
C MET A 71 3.25 -17.34 1.97
N TYR A 72 4.02 -16.69 1.14
CA TYR A 72 5.45 -16.41 1.34
C TYR A 72 5.75 -14.92 1.53
N CYS A 73 4.74 -14.06 1.64
CA CYS A 73 4.97 -12.66 1.95
C CYS A 73 5.32 -12.48 3.43
N ARG A 74 5.99 -11.37 3.76
CA ARG A 74 6.47 -11.11 5.13
C ARG A 74 5.35 -11.01 6.15
N ALA A 75 4.19 -10.46 5.78
CA ALA A 75 3.02 -10.42 6.64
C ALA A 75 2.63 -11.81 7.16
N ILE A 76 2.73 -12.85 6.32
CA ILE A 76 2.42 -14.22 6.72
C ILE A 76 3.61 -14.85 7.45
N THR A 77 4.79 -14.88 6.84
CA THR A 77 5.92 -15.65 7.35
C THR A 77 6.54 -15.08 8.62
N ASN A 78 6.55 -13.76 8.76
CA ASN A 78 7.18 -13.07 9.88
C ASN A 78 6.20 -12.74 11.01
N LEU A 79 4.92 -12.55 10.70
CA LEU A 79 3.92 -12.09 11.65
C LEU A 79 2.88 -13.18 11.95
N MET A 80 2.02 -13.52 11.02
CA MET A 80 0.88 -14.40 11.30
C MET A 80 1.27 -15.83 11.66
N GLN A 81 2.32 -16.38 11.06
CA GLN A 81 2.79 -17.73 11.39
C GLN A 81 3.57 -17.78 12.72
N ARG A 82 4.12 -16.66 13.17
CA ARG A 82 4.94 -16.60 14.38
C ARG A 82 4.17 -16.17 15.62
N TYR A 83 3.14 -15.33 15.44
CA TYR A 83 2.40 -14.72 16.54
C TYR A 83 0.91 -15.01 16.40
N ALA A 84 0.40 -15.93 17.20
CA ALA A 84 -0.99 -16.39 17.14
C ALA A 84 -2.03 -15.30 17.41
N PHE A 85 -1.63 -14.18 18.03
CA PHE A 85 -2.51 -13.06 18.31
C PHE A 85 -2.58 -12.05 17.13
N VAL A 86 -1.80 -12.24 16.06
CA VAL A 86 -1.91 -11.42 14.85
C VAL A 86 -3.01 -12.00 13.97
N GLU A 87 -4.12 -11.28 13.86
CA GLU A 87 -5.31 -11.69 13.08
C GLU A 87 -5.23 -11.23 11.63
N GLY A 88 -4.51 -10.13 11.40
CA GLY A 88 -4.28 -9.59 10.07
C GLY A 88 -3.04 -8.72 10.00
N ALA A 89 -2.39 -8.70 8.86
CA ALA A 89 -1.26 -7.82 8.59
C ALA A 89 -1.15 -7.54 7.10
N GLY A 90 -0.75 -6.32 6.74
CA GLY A 90 -0.58 -5.97 5.35
C GLY A 90 0.15 -4.67 5.11
N ALA A 91 0.75 -4.53 3.94
CA ALA A 91 1.32 -3.27 3.50
C ALA A 91 0.21 -2.29 3.12
N MET A 92 0.49 -1.02 3.34
CA MET A 92 -0.29 0.11 2.85
C MET A 92 0.59 0.94 1.92
N ASN A 93 0.11 1.20 0.71
CA ASN A 93 0.80 2.03 -0.27
C ASN A 93 -0.20 2.94 -0.97
N ASN A 94 -0.32 4.16 -0.47
CA ASN A 94 -1.21 5.18 -1.03
C ASN A 94 -0.36 6.23 -1.74
N ILE A 95 -0.49 6.28 -3.06
CA ILE A 95 0.26 7.19 -3.92
C ILE A 95 -0.69 8.24 -4.48
N PHE A 96 -0.33 9.51 -4.30
CA PHE A 96 -1.07 10.67 -4.80
C PHE A 96 -0.27 11.37 -5.92
N THR A 97 -0.84 12.40 -6.48
CA THR A 97 -0.20 13.16 -7.57
C THR A 97 1.05 13.92 -7.13
N ASP A 98 1.09 14.38 -5.88
CA ASP A 98 2.12 15.25 -5.31
C ASP A 98 2.79 14.67 -4.05
N SER A 99 2.22 13.61 -3.47
CA SER A 99 2.70 12.99 -2.23
C SER A 99 2.44 11.49 -2.23
N GLY A 100 2.80 10.81 -1.16
CA GLY A 100 2.46 9.42 -0.94
C GLY A 100 2.65 9.00 0.51
N LEU A 101 1.99 7.92 0.89
CA LEU A 101 2.13 7.28 2.19
C LEU A 101 2.42 5.80 1.98
N PHE A 102 3.47 5.32 2.61
CA PHE A 102 3.82 3.91 2.66
C PHE A 102 3.92 3.43 4.08
N GLY A 103 3.37 2.27 4.36
CA GLY A 103 3.36 1.75 5.71
C GLY A 103 2.81 0.35 5.81
N MET A 104 2.33 0.03 7.00
CA MET A 104 1.81 -1.27 7.34
C MET A 104 0.59 -1.15 8.25
N THR A 105 -0.38 -1.99 8.01
CA THR A 105 -1.53 -2.20 8.88
C THR A 105 -1.40 -3.56 9.56
N ILE A 106 -1.70 -3.63 10.85
CA ILE A 106 -1.71 -4.84 11.64
C ILE A 106 -2.96 -4.88 12.52
N GLU A 107 -3.55 -6.05 12.65
CA GLU A 107 -4.80 -6.28 13.36
C GLU A 107 -4.65 -7.43 14.36
N GLY A 108 -5.30 -7.28 15.51
CA GLY A 108 -5.34 -8.31 16.55
C GLY A 108 -6.06 -7.82 17.82
N PRO A 109 -6.10 -8.59 18.90
CA PRO A 109 -6.76 -8.25 20.14
C PRO A 109 -6.24 -6.95 20.75
N ALA A 110 -7.14 -6.11 21.27
CA ALA A 110 -6.79 -4.84 21.90
C ALA A 110 -5.81 -4.99 23.09
N SER A 111 -5.84 -6.13 23.79
CA SER A 111 -4.89 -6.46 24.87
C SER A 111 -3.42 -6.51 24.40
N ASN A 112 -3.20 -6.79 23.13
CA ASN A 112 -1.87 -6.93 22.52
C ASN A 112 -1.47 -5.70 21.68
N ALA A 113 -2.18 -4.58 21.78
CA ALA A 113 -1.95 -3.38 20.95
C ALA A 113 -0.48 -2.91 20.97
N ARG A 114 0.19 -2.98 22.13
CA ARG A 114 1.61 -2.62 22.26
C ARG A 114 2.51 -3.54 21.43
N ASP A 115 2.28 -4.84 21.51
CA ASP A 115 3.09 -5.85 20.81
C ASP A 115 2.84 -5.76 19.30
N LEU A 116 1.57 -5.56 18.89
CA LEU A 116 1.21 -5.32 17.49
C LEU A 116 1.94 -4.09 16.93
N THR A 117 1.94 -2.99 17.67
CA THR A 117 2.67 -1.77 17.25
C THR A 117 4.16 -2.05 17.10
N TYR A 118 4.76 -2.74 18.06
CA TYR A 118 6.18 -3.09 18.02
C TYR A 118 6.51 -3.98 16.82
N LEU A 119 5.69 -4.99 16.55
CA LEU A 119 5.87 -5.91 15.41
C LEU A 119 5.77 -5.18 14.06
N ALA A 120 4.78 -4.30 13.90
CA ALA A 120 4.65 -3.49 12.69
C ALA A 120 5.86 -2.57 12.46
N LEU A 121 6.32 -1.89 13.52
CA LEU A 121 7.53 -1.06 13.44
C LEU A 121 8.78 -1.89 13.12
N GLN A 122 8.93 -3.05 13.73
CA GLN A 122 10.06 -3.95 13.48
C GLN A 122 10.07 -4.43 12.02
N GLU A 123 8.92 -4.79 11.45
CA GLU A 123 8.86 -5.26 10.07
C GLU A 123 9.14 -4.13 9.07
N LEU A 124 8.64 -2.92 9.34
CA LEU A 124 9.00 -1.73 8.55
C LEU A 124 10.50 -1.40 8.65
N HIS A 125 11.09 -1.55 9.84
CA HIS A 125 12.53 -1.34 10.03
C HIS A 125 13.38 -2.36 9.24
N ARG A 126 12.94 -3.61 9.16
CA ARG A 126 13.62 -4.67 8.39
C ARG A 126 13.69 -4.41 6.87
N LEU A 127 12.87 -3.50 6.33
CA LEU A 127 12.99 -3.08 4.95
C LEU A 127 14.31 -2.32 4.66
N ARG A 128 15.03 -1.86 5.68
CA ARG A 128 16.34 -1.23 5.55
C ARG A 128 17.48 -2.25 5.42
N GLU A 129 17.21 -3.49 5.78
CA GLU A 129 18.18 -4.58 5.67
C GLU A 129 18.27 -5.08 4.22
N PRO A 130 19.42 -5.66 3.82
CA PRO A 130 19.53 -6.29 2.50
C PRO A 130 18.46 -7.37 2.32
N ILE A 131 17.73 -7.28 1.22
CA ILE A 131 16.67 -8.24 0.88
C ILE A 131 17.33 -9.41 0.12
N PRO A 132 17.10 -10.68 0.53
CA PRO A 132 17.58 -11.83 -0.20
C PRO A 132 17.08 -11.85 -1.65
N ASP A 133 17.94 -12.21 -2.61
CA ASP A 133 17.60 -12.20 -4.03
C ASP A 133 16.40 -13.07 -4.38
N GLU A 134 16.23 -14.20 -3.69
CA GLU A 134 15.09 -15.08 -3.87
C GLU A 134 13.78 -14.38 -3.45
N GLU A 135 13.78 -13.72 -2.31
CA GLU A 135 12.62 -12.98 -1.79
C GLU A 135 12.28 -11.80 -2.71
N LEU A 136 13.27 -11.05 -3.15
CA LEU A 136 13.10 -9.94 -4.09
C LEU A 136 12.54 -10.40 -5.44
N SER A 137 13.07 -11.52 -5.99
CA SER A 137 12.60 -12.10 -7.25
C SER A 137 11.14 -12.56 -7.13
N ARG A 138 10.76 -13.15 -6.01
CA ARG A 138 9.39 -13.56 -5.69
C ARG A 138 8.45 -12.36 -5.64
N ALA A 139 8.82 -11.30 -4.92
CA ALA A 139 8.03 -10.07 -4.84
C ALA A 139 7.82 -9.42 -6.21
N LYS A 140 8.87 -9.35 -7.05
CA LYS A 140 8.78 -8.85 -8.43
C LYS A 140 7.83 -9.69 -9.29
N ASN A 141 7.84 -11.01 -9.13
CA ASN A 141 6.95 -11.91 -9.89
C ASN A 141 5.50 -11.78 -9.43
N ILE A 142 5.25 -11.62 -8.12
CA ILE A 142 3.92 -11.35 -7.57
C ILE A 142 3.39 -10.02 -8.13
N LEU A 143 4.20 -8.97 -8.13
CA LEU A 143 3.80 -7.68 -8.69
C LEU A 143 3.45 -7.78 -10.17
N LYS A 144 4.29 -8.47 -10.99
CA LYS A 144 4.00 -8.71 -12.41
C LYS A 144 2.68 -9.47 -12.61
N MET A 145 2.44 -10.50 -11.81
CA MET A 145 1.20 -11.27 -11.86
C MET A 145 -0.01 -10.40 -11.54
N ASN A 146 0.08 -9.58 -10.48
CA ASN A 146 -1.02 -8.68 -10.09
C ASN A 146 -1.33 -7.66 -11.19
N ILE A 147 -0.30 -7.07 -11.82
CA ILE A 147 -0.48 -6.14 -12.94
C ILE A 147 -1.16 -6.85 -14.13
N LEU A 148 -0.72 -8.05 -14.50
CA LEU A 148 -1.32 -8.81 -15.60
C LEU A 148 -2.77 -9.18 -15.28
N GLN A 149 -3.07 -9.61 -14.05
CA GLN A 149 -4.43 -9.90 -13.62
C GLN A 149 -5.35 -8.68 -13.62
N SER A 150 -4.83 -7.50 -13.26
CA SER A 150 -5.61 -6.26 -13.33
C SER A 150 -5.96 -5.89 -14.77
N LEU A 151 -5.09 -6.21 -15.73
CA LEU A 151 -5.35 -5.99 -17.16
C LEU A 151 -6.38 -6.96 -17.76
N GLU A 152 -6.61 -8.10 -17.12
CA GLU A 152 -7.62 -9.09 -17.55
C GLU A 152 -9.04 -8.74 -17.07
N ARG A 153 -9.17 -7.81 -16.11
CA ARG A 153 -10.48 -7.35 -15.62
C ARG A 153 -10.98 -6.20 -16.47
N ASP A 154 -12.14 -6.37 -17.09
CA ASP A 154 -12.76 -5.35 -17.96
C ASP A 154 -13.02 -4.03 -17.21
N GLU A 155 -13.38 -4.09 -15.93
CA GLU A 155 -13.60 -2.92 -15.08
C GLU A 155 -12.29 -2.14 -14.84
N ASP A 156 -11.19 -2.82 -14.54
CA ASP A 156 -9.88 -2.21 -14.31
C ASP A 156 -9.31 -1.62 -15.61
N ASN A 157 -9.55 -2.28 -16.74
CA ASN A 157 -9.19 -1.77 -18.08
C ASN A 157 -9.94 -0.48 -18.41
N PHE A 158 -11.25 -0.41 -18.16
CA PHE A 158 -12.03 0.80 -18.39
C PHE A 158 -11.48 1.98 -17.60
N TRP A 159 -11.21 1.80 -16.31
CA TRP A 159 -10.65 2.86 -15.45
C TRP A 159 -9.23 3.24 -15.85
N SER A 160 -8.39 2.28 -16.24
CA SER A 160 -7.03 2.53 -16.72
C SER A 160 -7.03 3.34 -18.02
N PHE A 161 -7.92 3.00 -18.97
CA PHE A 161 -8.10 3.77 -20.20
C PHE A 161 -8.67 5.16 -19.94
N LEU A 162 -9.63 5.29 -19.03
CA LEU A 162 -10.21 6.58 -18.66
C LEU A 162 -9.18 7.49 -18.01
N LEU A 163 -8.37 6.98 -17.08
CA LEU A 163 -7.29 7.72 -16.43
C LEU A 163 -6.19 8.12 -17.42
N ALA A 164 -5.77 7.21 -18.30
CA ALA A 164 -4.81 7.50 -19.35
C ALA A 164 -5.33 8.58 -20.32
N TYR A 165 -6.59 8.50 -20.72
CA TYR A 165 -7.24 9.50 -21.57
C TYR A 165 -7.35 10.86 -20.88
N LEU A 166 -7.75 10.89 -19.62
CA LEU A 166 -7.82 12.12 -18.81
C LEU A 166 -6.43 12.75 -18.63
N HIS A 167 -5.41 11.94 -18.39
CA HIS A 167 -4.03 12.41 -18.25
C HIS A 167 -3.49 12.99 -19.56
N LEU A 168 -3.76 12.34 -20.69
CA LEU A 168 -3.40 12.82 -22.02
C LEU A 168 -4.15 14.12 -22.36
N PHE A 169 -5.44 14.18 -22.06
CA PHE A 169 -6.30 15.34 -22.28
C PHE A 169 -5.81 16.55 -21.49
N LEU A 170 -5.56 16.38 -20.18
CA LEU A 170 -5.03 17.44 -19.32
C LEU A 170 -3.66 17.94 -19.77
N ARG A 171 -2.80 17.04 -20.25
CA ARG A 171 -1.47 17.39 -20.76
C ARG A 171 -1.53 18.16 -22.08
N THR A 172 -2.55 17.92 -22.89
CA THR A 172 -2.72 18.59 -24.20
C THR A 172 -3.33 19.99 -24.05
N TYR A 173 -4.11 20.24 -23.01
CA TYR A 173 -4.78 21.52 -22.76
C TYR A 173 -4.09 22.38 -21.68
N SER A 174 -2.97 21.93 -21.13
CA SER A 174 -2.14 22.66 -20.15
C SER A 174 -0.96 23.42 -20.80
N LYS A 175 -1.11 23.73 -22.11
CA LYS A 175 -0.15 24.61 -22.83
C LYS A 175 -0.78 25.92 -23.20
#